data_13c78efb66453aa1d00c6c0a5d5d8782
#
_entry.id   13c78efb66453aa1d00c6c0a5d5d8782
#
_cell.length_a   1.000
_cell.length_b   1.000
_cell.length_c   1.000
_cell.angle_alpha   90.00
_cell.angle_beta   90.00
_cell.angle_gamma   90.00
#
_symmetry.space_group_name_H-M   'P 1'
#
loop_
_entity.id
_entity.type
_entity.pdbx_description
1 polymer ?
#
loop_
_entity_poly.entity_id
_entity_poly.type
_entity_poly.pdbx_seq_one_letter_code
_entity_poly.pdbx_strand_id
1 'polypeptide(L)'
;MKTETPERYFFKYAFPCAFLKLKGEEITKREYYEMERKFYNGSSIGKKNLERIFKPAFIRIKRLAERMQKDYWSIDVIKEYWLKEHNKLIDKNDGGWAEQQYRFKDLCKIHRAEIIEEKSKSLVVKYGNRKREVYNVLVPDAKKGDSVTIHFSYAIEKV
;
A
#
# COMPACT_ATOMS: atom_id res chain seq x y z
N MET A 1 15.93 16.58 4.53
CA MET A 1 14.73 15.76 4.26
C MET A 1 14.71 15.34 2.80
N LYS A 2 14.60 14.04 2.55
CA LYS A 2 14.37 13.58 1.18
C LYS A 2 12.91 13.81 0.82
N THR A 3 12.65 14.56 -0.22
CA THR A 3 11.31 14.71 -0.80
C THR A 3 10.85 13.34 -1.29
N GLU A 4 9.66 12.91 -0.92
CA GLU A 4 9.13 11.63 -1.34
C GLU A 4 8.74 11.65 -2.82
N THR A 5 9.33 10.76 -3.60
CA THR A 5 9.02 10.65 -5.03
C THR A 5 7.71 9.91 -5.26
N PRO A 6 7.03 10.14 -6.40
CA PRO A 6 5.84 9.36 -6.75
C PRO A 6 6.09 7.85 -6.77
N GLU A 7 7.27 7.41 -7.25
CA GLU A 7 7.66 6.00 -7.28
C GLU A 7 7.73 5.42 -5.87
N ARG A 8 8.40 6.13 -4.96
CA ARG A 8 8.49 5.66 -3.56
C ARG A 8 7.13 5.65 -2.89
N TYR A 9 6.32 6.69 -3.11
CA TYR A 9 4.98 6.75 -2.53
C TYR A 9 4.12 5.60 -3.04
N PHE A 10 4.12 5.34 -4.35
CA PHE A 10 3.42 4.19 -4.92
C PHE A 10 3.92 2.88 -4.31
N PHE A 11 5.23 2.69 -4.29
CA PHE A 11 5.85 1.44 -3.89
C PHE A 11 5.59 1.07 -2.43
N LYS A 12 5.64 2.05 -1.52
CA LYS A 12 5.39 1.77 -0.10
C LYS A 12 3.97 1.28 0.17
N TYR A 13 3.01 1.71 -0.61
CA TYR A 13 1.63 1.20 -0.53
C TYR A 13 1.43 -0.10 -1.30
N ALA A 14 2.11 -0.30 -2.41
CA ALA A 14 1.95 -1.48 -3.26
C ALA A 14 2.66 -2.72 -2.72
N PHE A 15 3.85 -2.57 -2.16
CA PHE A 15 4.66 -3.71 -1.71
C PHE A 15 3.93 -4.61 -0.70
N PRO A 16 3.16 -4.11 0.28
CA PRO A 16 2.45 -4.99 1.22
C PRO A 16 1.59 -6.09 0.60
N CYS A 17 1.11 -5.91 -0.63
CA CYS A 17 0.36 -6.94 -1.35
C CYS A 17 1.20 -7.69 -2.41
N ALA A 18 2.49 -7.42 -2.54
CA ALA A 18 3.35 -8.04 -3.55
C ALA A 18 3.51 -9.55 -3.37
N PHE A 19 3.32 -10.07 -2.15
CA PHE A 19 3.34 -11.52 -1.89
C PHE A 19 2.27 -12.27 -2.71
N LEU A 20 1.17 -11.62 -3.07
CA LEU A 20 0.14 -12.18 -3.93
C LEU A 20 0.66 -12.39 -5.35
N LYS A 21 1.52 -11.49 -5.83
CA LYS A 21 2.19 -11.62 -7.14
C LYS A 21 3.16 -12.79 -7.15
N LEU A 22 3.89 -12.97 -6.05
CA LEU A 22 4.78 -14.13 -5.89
C LEU A 22 4.00 -15.42 -5.84
N LYS A 23 2.93 -15.48 -5.05
CA LYS A 23 2.06 -16.65 -4.92
C LYS A 23 1.41 -17.03 -6.26
N GLY A 24 1.03 -16.03 -7.05
CA GLY A 24 0.47 -16.21 -8.40
C GLY A 24 1.51 -16.44 -9.49
N GLU A 25 2.79 -16.56 -9.13
CA GLU A 25 3.90 -16.78 -10.08
C GLU A 25 4.04 -15.67 -11.13
N GLU A 26 3.54 -14.46 -10.84
CA GLU A 26 3.66 -13.29 -11.73
C GLU A 26 5.04 -12.63 -11.61
N ILE A 27 5.74 -12.86 -10.50
CA ILE A 27 7.12 -12.42 -10.25
C ILE A 27 7.94 -13.58 -9.69
N THR A 28 9.26 -13.49 -9.83
CA THR A 28 10.18 -14.49 -9.26
C THR A 28 10.45 -14.21 -7.78
N LYS A 29 10.94 -15.24 -7.06
CA LYS A 29 11.43 -15.06 -5.67
C LYS A 29 12.52 -14.00 -5.59
N ARG A 30 13.42 -13.97 -6.58
CA ARG A 30 14.51 -12.98 -6.65
C ARG A 30 13.96 -11.56 -6.76
N GLU A 31 12.98 -11.34 -7.63
CA GLU A 31 12.32 -10.05 -7.77
C GLU A 31 11.64 -9.63 -6.46
N TYR A 32 10.94 -10.56 -5.82
CA TYR A 32 10.25 -10.30 -4.55
C TYR A 32 11.24 -9.89 -3.45
N TYR A 33 12.31 -10.65 -3.24
CA TYR A 33 13.31 -10.33 -2.22
C TYR A 33 14.07 -9.04 -2.50
N GLU A 34 14.30 -8.70 -3.76
CA GLU A 34 14.89 -7.42 -4.13
C GLU A 34 13.94 -6.26 -3.79
N MET A 35 12.66 -6.40 -4.08
CA MET A 35 11.64 -5.43 -3.67
C MET A 35 11.56 -5.29 -2.16
N GLU A 36 11.55 -6.41 -1.44
CA GLU A 36 11.52 -6.42 0.03
C GLU A 36 12.69 -5.63 0.61
N ARG A 37 13.89 -5.89 0.13
CA ARG A 37 15.09 -5.16 0.57
C ARG A 37 14.95 -3.66 0.34
N LYS A 38 14.46 -3.25 -0.83
CA LYS A 38 14.24 -1.83 -1.14
C LYS A 38 13.13 -1.21 -0.31
N PHE A 39 12.07 -1.94 -0.04
CA PHE A 39 11.00 -1.51 0.84
C PHE A 39 11.54 -1.21 2.25
N TYR A 40 12.33 -2.14 2.82
CA TYR A 40 12.89 -2.00 4.16
C TYR A 40 13.93 -0.86 4.25
N ASN A 41 14.68 -0.57 3.19
CA ASN A 41 15.68 0.49 3.20
C ASN A 41 15.16 1.88 2.76
N GLY A 42 13.84 2.01 2.54
CA GLY A 42 13.22 3.28 2.18
C GLY A 42 13.39 3.70 0.72
N SER A 43 13.85 2.81 -0.15
CA SER A 43 13.98 3.08 -1.59
C SER A 43 12.81 2.51 -2.40
N SER A 44 12.92 2.47 -3.71
CA SER A 44 11.90 1.95 -4.61
C SER A 44 12.55 1.28 -5.82
N ILE A 45 11.80 0.44 -6.50
CA ILE A 45 12.12 0.02 -7.87
C ILE A 45 11.67 1.10 -8.85
N GLY A 46 12.18 1.06 -10.08
CA GLY A 46 11.88 2.08 -11.10
C GLY A 46 10.45 2.00 -11.63
N LYS A 47 9.99 3.11 -12.24
CA LYS A 47 8.64 3.26 -12.81
C LYS A 47 8.26 2.11 -13.74
N LYS A 48 9.15 1.75 -14.66
CA LYS A 48 8.89 0.69 -15.64
C LYS A 48 8.57 -0.66 -14.99
N ASN A 49 9.32 -1.03 -13.95
CA ASN A 49 9.07 -2.26 -13.20
C ASN A 49 7.81 -2.17 -12.35
N LEU A 50 7.54 -1.02 -11.75
CA LEU A 50 6.29 -0.79 -11.01
C LEU A 50 5.07 -0.98 -11.91
N GLU A 51 5.08 -0.40 -13.12
CA GLU A 51 3.99 -0.54 -14.08
C GLU A 51 3.83 -1.98 -14.58
N ARG A 52 4.94 -2.68 -14.78
CA ARG A 52 4.92 -4.08 -15.20
C ARG A 52 4.34 -5.00 -14.13
N ILE A 53 4.83 -4.87 -12.90
CA ILE A 53 4.45 -5.76 -11.78
C ILE A 53 3.04 -5.47 -11.29
N PHE A 54 2.70 -4.18 -11.16
CA PHE A 54 1.40 -3.73 -10.64
C PHE A 54 0.47 -3.23 -11.74
N LYS A 55 0.46 -3.91 -12.86
CA LYS A 55 -0.32 -3.53 -14.05
C LYS A 55 -1.80 -3.21 -13.76
N PRO A 56 -2.54 -4.01 -12.97
CA PRO A 56 -3.94 -3.68 -12.67
C PRO A 56 -4.10 -2.34 -11.96
N ALA A 57 -3.19 -2.00 -11.03
CA ALA A 57 -3.20 -0.72 -10.34
C ALA A 57 -3.00 0.44 -11.32
N PHE A 58 -2.06 0.31 -12.26
CA PHE A 58 -1.79 1.37 -13.24
C PHE A 58 -2.90 1.57 -14.25
N ILE A 59 -3.65 0.53 -14.60
CA ILE A 59 -4.88 0.68 -15.39
C ILE A 59 -5.86 1.62 -14.66
N ARG A 60 -6.04 1.43 -13.37
CA ARG A 60 -6.92 2.23 -12.52
C ARG A 60 -6.38 3.64 -12.31
N ILE A 61 -5.07 3.77 -12.06
CA ILE A 61 -4.40 5.07 -11.88
C ILE A 61 -4.53 5.92 -13.15
N LYS A 62 -4.35 5.34 -14.32
CA LYS A 62 -4.50 6.07 -15.59
C LYS A 62 -5.94 6.57 -15.79
N ARG A 63 -6.95 5.76 -15.46
CA ARG A 63 -8.36 6.21 -15.47
C ARG A 63 -8.60 7.39 -14.51
N LEU A 64 -8.03 7.31 -13.33
CA LEU A 64 -8.11 8.38 -12.33
C LEU A 64 -7.42 9.65 -12.82
N ALA A 65 -6.23 9.53 -13.40
CA ALA A 65 -5.45 10.64 -13.94
C ALA A 65 -6.22 11.40 -15.02
N GLU A 66 -6.92 10.69 -15.90
CA GLU A 66 -7.78 11.29 -16.91
C GLU A 66 -8.88 12.15 -16.28
N ARG A 67 -9.57 11.61 -15.25
CA ARG A 67 -10.60 12.37 -14.52
C ARG A 67 -10.04 13.59 -13.80
N MET A 68 -8.82 13.50 -13.28
CA MET A 68 -8.15 14.61 -12.59
C MET A 68 -7.47 15.59 -13.55
N GLN A 69 -7.36 15.24 -14.84
CA GLN A 69 -6.64 16.03 -15.85
C GLN A 69 -5.18 16.28 -15.45
N LYS A 70 -4.52 15.23 -14.96
CA LYS A 70 -3.11 15.27 -14.51
C LYS A 70 -2.34 14.08 -15.07
N ASP A 71 -1.02 14.19 -15.06
CA ASP A 71 -0.13 13.07 -15.37
C ASP A 71 -0.32 11.94 -14.34
N TYR A 72 -0.39 10.70 -14.82
CA TYR A 72 -0.64 9.56 -13.93
C TYR A 72 0.52 9.27 -12.96
N TRP A 73 1.70 9.75 -13.22
CA TRP A 73 2.83 9.69 -12.30
C TRP A 73 2.95 10.92 -11.39
N SER A 74 2.02 11.87 -11.45
CA SER A 74 2.05 12.97 -10.48
C SER A 74 1.77 12.46 -9.07
N ILE A 75 2.43 13.06 -8.09
CA ILE A 75 2.26 12.68 -6.69
C ILE A 75 0.79 12.82 -6.22
N ASP A 76 0.08 13.81 -6.74
CA ASP A 76 -1.33 14.05 -6.41
C ASP A 76 -2.23 12.88 -6.85
N VAL A 77 -2.01 12.36 -8.07
CA VAL A 77 -2.77 11.21 -8.59
C VAL A 77 -2.46 9.95 -7.80
N ILE A 78 -1.18 9.70 -7.52
CA ILE A 78 -0.76 8.51 -6.77
C ILE A 78 -1.34 8.52 -5.34
N LYS A 79 -1.31 9.68 -4.67
CA LYS A 79 -1.92 9.84 -3.34
C LYS A 79 -3.43 9.65 -3.37
N GLU A 80 -4.12 10.28 -4.33
CA GLU A 80 -5.58 10.14 -4.48
C GLU A 80 -5.97 8.68 -4.72
N TYR A 81 -5.17 7.97 -5.55
CA TYR A 81 -5.41 6.55 -5.79
C TYR A 81 -5.35 5.73 -4.49
N TRP A 82 -4.23 5.79 -3.78
CA TRP A 82 -4.05 4.96 -2.59
C TRP A 82 -4.96 5.35 -1.43
N LEU A 83 -5.14 6.65 -1.20
CA LEU A 83 -5.86 7.12 -0.01
C LEU A 83 -7.38 7.15 -0.18
N LYS A 84 -7.89 7.13 -1.40
CA LYS A 84 -9.33 7.20 -1.66
C LYS A 84 -9.83 6.22 -2.71
N GLU A 85 -9.29 6.28 -3.92
CA GLU A 85 -9.83 5.51 -5.07
C GLU A 85 -9.72 4.00 -4.88
N HIS A 86 -8.59 3.53 -4.35
CA HIS A 86 -8.31 2.11 -4.14
C HIS A 86 -9.41 1.42 -3.31
N ASN A 87 -9.79 1.99 -2.18
CA ASN A 87 -10.85 1.45 -1.35
C ASN A 87 -12.22 1.48 -2.03
N LYS A 88 -12.52 2.56 -2.75
CA LYS A 88 -13.77 2.67 -3.52
C LYS A 88 -13.88 1.56 -4.57
N LEU A 89 -12.79 1.25 -5.26
CA LEU A 89 -12.78 0.20 -6.28
C LEU A 89 -12.95 -1.20 -5.66
N ILE A 90 -12.38 -1.43 -4.47
CA ILE A 90 -12.62 -2.67 -3.72
C ILE A 90 -14.10 -2.78 -3.35
N ASP A 91 -14.71 -1.72 -2.84
CA ASP A 91 -16.14 -1.71 -2.46
C ASP A 91 -17.06 -1.91 -3.66
N LYS A 92 -16.67 -1.43 -4.83
CA LYS A 92 -17.41 -1.60 -6.09
C LYS A 92 -17.14 -2.94 -6.77
N ASN A 93 -16.32 -3.80 -6.17
CA ASN A 93 -15.92 -5.09 -6.76
C ASN A 93 -15.25 -4.95 -8.14
N ASP A 94 -14.45 -3.91 -8.34
CA ASP A 94 -13.74 -3.70 -9.61
C ASP A 94 -12.76 -4.85 -9.87
N GLY A 95 -12.82 -5.44 -11.08
CA GLY A 95 -11.91 -6.51 -11.48
C GLY A 95 -11.98 -7.75 -10.57
N GLY A 96 -10.82 -8.25 -10.15
CA GLY A 96 -10.69 -9.48 -9.37
C GLY A 96 -11.27 -9.43 -7.96
N TRP A 97 -11.63 -8.25 -7.46
CA TRP A 97 -12.23 -8.16 -6.11
C TRP A 97 -13.66 -8.69 -6.01
N ALA A 98 -14.36 -8.82 -7.12
CA ALA A 98 -15.73 -9.34 -7.15
C ALA A 98 -15.86 -10.75 -6.52
N GLU A 99 -14.81 -11.57 -6.66
CA GLU A 99 -14.78 -12.96 -6.18
C GLU A 99 -14.09 -13.13 -4.83
N GLN A 100 -13.60 -12.04 -4.22
CA GLN A 100 -12.85 -12.11 -2.97
C GLN A 100 -13.76 -12.08 -1.74
N GLN A 101 -13.35 -12.81 -0.70
CA GLN A 101 -14.04 -12.82 0.58
C GLN A 101 -13.88 -11.47 1.31
N TYR A 102 -14.84 -11.15 2.17
CA TYR A 102 -14.84 -9.91 2.96
C TYR A 102 -13.55 -9.67 3.74
N ARG A 103 -13.03 -10.72 4.42
CA ARG A 103 -11.77 -10.61 5.19
C ARG A 103 -10.59 -10.21 4.32
N PHE A 104 -10.50 -10.78 3.13
CA PHE A 104 -9.43 -10.45 2.18
C PHE A 104 -9.56 -9.00 1.70
N LYS A 105 -10.77 -8.58 1.35
CA LYS A 105 -11.05 -7.18 0.97
C LYS A 105 -10.68 -6.21 2.07
N ASP A 106 -10.99 -6.52 3.33
CA ASP A 106 -10.63 -5.69 4.48
C ASP A 106 -9.12 -5.54 4.62
N LEU A 107 -8.36 -6.63 4.44
CA LEU A 107 -6.89 -6.59 4.44
C LEU A 107 -6.32 -5.80 3.27
N CYS A 108 -6.95 -5.86 2.08
CA CYS A 108 -6.53 -5.11 0.91
C CYS A 108 -6.81 -3.61 1.01
N LYS A 109 -7.81 -3.20 1.79
CA LYS A 109 -8.11 -1.78 1.97
C LYS A 109 -7.02 -1.06 2.74
N ILE A 110 -6.82 0.20 2.40
CA ILE A 110 -6.00 1.11 3.20
C ILE A 110 -6.89 1.65 4.32
N HIS A 111 -6.50 1.41 5.56
CA HIS A 111 -7.23 1.92 6.73
C HIS A 111 -6.39 2.96 7.45
N ARG A 112 -7.07 3.97 7.99
CA ARG A 112 -6.50 4.84 9.02
C ARG A 112 -6.77 4.19 10.37
N ALA A 113 -5.72 3.94 11.15
CA ALA A 113 -5.81 3.23 12.41
C ALA A 113 -5.05 3.97 13.52
N GLU A 114 -5.55 3.87 14.74
CA GLU A 114 -4.90 4.40 15.92
C GLU A 114 -3.99 3.34 16.55
N ILE A 115 -2.78 3.73 16.93
CA ILE A 115 -1.84 2.85 17.63
C ILE A 115 -2.26 2.75 19.10
N ILE A 116 -2.58 1.53 19.55
CA ILE A 116 -3.00 1.27 20.91
C ILE A 116 -1.93 0.56 21.75
N GLU A 117 -0.93 -0.04 21.12
CA GLU A 117 0.19 -0.70 21.78
C GLU A 117 1.43 -0.66 20.89
N GLU A 118 2.58 -0.41 21.48
CA GLU A 118 3.89 -0.47 20.80
C GLU A 118 4.61 -1.75 21.20
N LYS A 119 5.17 -2.44 20.21
CA LYS A 119 6.11 -3.56 20.39
C LYS A 119 7.42 -3.21 19.68
N SER A 120 8.47 -4.02 19.84
CA SER A 120 9.79 -3.68 19.29
C SER A 120 9.81 -3.55 17.76
N LYS A 121 9.07 -4.40 17.05
CA LYS A 121 9.04 -4.43 15.56
C LYS A 121 7.66 -4.28 14.99
N SER A 122 6.66 -4.12 15.82
CA SER A 122 5.26 -4.06 15.40
C SER A 122 4.45 -3.12 16.27
N LEU A 123 3.25 -2.82 15.80
CA LEU A 123 2.27 -1.98 16.47
C LEU A 123 0.95 -2.74 16.50
N VAL A 124 0.24 -2.67 17.60
CA VAL A 124 -1.17 -3.07 17.62
C VAL A 124 -2.00 -1.83 17.33
N VAL A 125 -2.81 -1.89 16.30
CA VAL A 125 -3.62 -0.77 15.82
C VAL A 125 -5.10 -1.11 15.87
N LYS A 126 -5.92 -0.07 16.04
CA LYS A 126 -7.38 -0.19 16.05
C LYS A 126 -7.99 0.69 14.96
N TYR A 127 -8.94 0.13 14.23
CA TYR A 127 -9.75 0.84 13.25
C TYR A 127 -11.19 0.30 13.29
N GLY A 128 -12.15 1.21 13.45
CA GLY A 128 -13.53 0.80 13.75
C GLY A 128 -13.58 -0.04 15.02
N ASN A 129 -14.21 -1.20 14.94
CA ASN A 129 -14.26 -2.18 16.04
C ASN A 129 -13.26 -3.34 15.87
N ARG A 130 -12.26 -3.16 15.00
CA ARG A 130 -11.24 -4.17 14.69
C ARG A 130 -9.87 -3.79 15.23
N LYS A 131 -9.07 -4.81 15.53
CA LYS A 131 -7.66 -4.67 15.91
C LYS A 131 -6.80 -5.51 14.98
N ARG A 132 -5.59 -5.04 14.72
CA ARG A 132 -4.60 -5.74 13.90
C ARG A 132 -3.21 -5.42 14.40
N GLU A 133 -2.31 -6.41 14.34
CA GLU A 133 -0.89 -6.18 14.54
C GLU A 133 -0.22 -5.96 13.18
N VAL A 134 0.59 -4.90 13.06
CA VAL A 134 1.28 -4.52 11.83
C VAL A 134 2.73 -4.20 12.11
N TYR A 135 3.61 -4.46 11.14
CA TYR A 135 5.03 -4.11 11.23
C TYR A 135 5.22 -2.59 11.13
N ASN A 136 6.17 -2.06 11.92
CA ASN A 136 6.45 -0.62 11.99
C ASN A 136 7.68 -0.18 11.18
N VAL A 137 8.12 -0.98 10.24
CA VAL A 137 9.36 -0.76 9.47
C VAL A 137 9.44 0.63 8.84
N LEU A 138 8.33 1.13 8.29
CA LEU A 138 8.27 2.43 7.64
C LEU A 138 8.00 3.60 8.59
N VAL A 139 7.55 3.30 9.80
CA VAL A 139 7.18 4.30 10.81
C VAL A 139 7.79 3.94 12.18
N PRO A 140 9.12 3.77 12.26
CA PRO A 140 9.77 3.29 13.49
C PRO A 140 9.64 4.25 14.67
N ASP A 141 9.31 5.51 14.40
CA ASP A 141 9.12 6.57 15.39
C ASP A 141 7.65 6.75 15.83
N ALA A 142 6.74 5.97 15.26
CA ALA A 142 5.32 6.05 15.61
C ALA A 142 5.06 5.54 17.02
N LYS A 143 4.21 6.25 17.76
CA LYS A 143 3.92 6.03 19.17
C LYS A 143 2.47 5.71 19.43
N LYS A 144 2.17 5.09 20.56
CA LYS A 144 0.81 4.93 21.07
C LYS A 144 0.06 6.28 21.04
N GLY A 145 -1.14 6.29 20.48
CA GLY A 145 -1.96 7.48 20.27
C GLY A 145 -1.83 8.11 18.89
N ASP A 146 -0.75 7.84 18.18
CA ASP A 146 -0.60 8.30 16.79
C ASP A 146 -1.56 7.55 15.86
N SER A 147 -1.92 8.20 14.76
CA SER A 147 -2.66 7.57 13.66
C SER A 147 -1.70 7.22 12.53
N VAL A 148 -1.91 6.05 11.95
CA VAL A 148 -1.14 5.57 10.80
C VAL A 148 -2.09 5.02 9.73
N THR A 149 -1.64 5.02 8.48
CA THR A 149 -2.29 4.19 7.45
C THR A 149 -1.72 2.79 7.51
N ILE A 150 -2.56 1.80 7.26
CA ILE A 150 -2.17 0.39 7.22
C ILE A 150 -2.62 -0.27 5.93
N HIS A 151 -1.82 -1.23 5.45
CA HIS A 151 -2.14 -2.07 4.31
C HIS A 151 -1.56 -3.47 4.56
N PHE A 152 -2.41 -4.49 4.56
CA PHE A 152 -2.03 -5.85 4.97
C PHE A 152 -1.28 -5.84 6.31
N SER A 153 -0.03 -6.28 6.31
CA SER A 153 0.77 -6.47 7.52
C SER A 153 1.62 -5.26 7.92
N TYR A 154 1.45 -4.11 7.26
CA TYR A 154 2.35 -2.97 7.45
C TYR A 154 1.61 -1.68 7.80
N ALA A 155 2.19 -0.92 8.73
CA ALA A 155 1.92 0.50 8.87
C ALA A 155 2.75 1.25 7.82
N ILE A 156 2.12 2.16 7.08
CA ILE A 156 2.73 2.79 5.91
C ILE A 156 3.25 4.18 6.19
N GLU A 157 2.41 5.04 6.77
CA GLU A 157 2.80 6.41 7.12
C GLU A 157 1.97 6.95 8.28
N LYS A 158 2.52 7.92 9.00
CA LYS A 158 1.79 8.66 10.03
C LYS A 158 0.85 9.67 9.37
N VAL A 159 -0.34 9.81 9.89
CA VAL A 159 -1.37 10.71 9.35
C VAL A 159 -2.07 11.51 10.43
#